data_6b25875506521aabf48b792afa522cea
#
_entry.id   6b25875506521aabf48b792afa522cea
#
_cell.length_a   1.000
_cell.length_b   1.000
_cell.length_c   1.000
_cell.angle_alpha   90.00
_cell.angle_beta   90.00
_cell.angle_gamma   90.00
#
_symmetry.space_group_name_H-M   'P 1'
#
loop_
_entity.id
_entity.type
_entity.pdbx_description
1 polymer ?
#
loop_
_entity_poly.entity_id
_entity_poly.type
_entity_poly.pdbx_seq_one_letter_code
_entity_poly.pdbx_strand_id
1 'polypeptide(L)'
;MKKIDLHLHLSFDPVPKSDTLLVSTYKEMLPHLEELGIGKGVLMSSGERNFSMPMGSNEENCRIAAADPEHYAWMCNLDYDGDPKTVYDRLSVCKEKGAVGIGELMINRRLDDPFLNAVFEAAGKLNLPVTFHMSPETGYSYGVVDDPGLPLLEACLKRHPHTQFLGHSQTFWIEMSADAPTDKESRNQWGKGPVIPGGRVPELFKKYPNLYGDLSANSAGCAIMRDPAFGLEFLETYADRLFFATDMV
;
A
#
# COMPACT_ATOMS: atom_id res chain seq x y z
N MET A 1 5.71 11.01 21.63
CA MET A 1 6.26 10.43 20.37
C MET A 1 5.37 10.92 19.25
N LYS A 2 5.91 11.50 18.19
CA LYS A 2 5.13 11.88 17.00
C LYS A 2 4.81 10.62 16.20
N LYS A 3 3.63 10.54 15.58
CA LYS A 3 3.23 9.46 14.67
C LYS A 3 3.94 9.58 13.32
N ILE A 4 4.05 8.48 12.61
CA ILE A 4 4.40 8.46 11.19
C ILE A 4 3.14 8.02 10.43
N ASP A 5 2.76 8.78 9.40
CA ASP A 5 1.74 8.39 8.44
C ASP A 5 2.41 7.71 7.26
N LEU A 6 2.13 6.43 7.07
CA LEU A 6 2.82 5.64 6.05
C LEU A 6 2.27 5.85 4.64
N HIS A 7 1.09 6.45 4.46
CA HIS A 7 0.40 6.47 3.17
C HIS A 7 -0.25 7.85 2.91
N LEU A 8 0.39 8.65 2.06
CA LEU A 8 -0.10 9.95 1.62
C LEU A 8 0.06 10.10 0.11
N HIS A 9 -0.85 10.83 -0.52
CA HIS A 9 -0.80 11.23 -1.92
C HIS A 9 -0.86 12.74 -2.03
N LEU A 10 0.26 13.40 -2.24
CA LEU A 10 0.36 14.86 -2.28
C LEU A 10 0.97 15.32 -3.59
N SER A 11 0.74 16.60 -3.93
CA SER A 11 1.37 17.27 -5.07
C SER A 11 2.45 18.26 -4.60
N PHE A 12 3.41 18.55 -5.48
CA PHE A 12 4.38 19.61 -5.23
C PHE A 12 3.79 20.99 -5.53
N ASP A 13 3.17 21.13 -6.69
CA ASP A 13 2.49 22.34 -7.15
C ASP A 13 0.97 22.17 -7.08
N PRO A 14 0.20 23.25 -6.91
CA PRO A 14 -1.27 23.17 -6.84
C PRO A 14 -1.86 22.49 -8.08
N VAL A 15 -2.74 21.53 -7.84
CA VAL A 15 -3.50 20.80 -8.87
C VAL A 15 -4.89 21.42 -9.01
N PRO A 16 -5.44 21.55 -10.23
CA PRO A 16 -6.83 22.00 -10.39
C PRO A 16 -7.80 21.09 -9.62
N LYS A 17 -8.49 21.68 -8.66
CA LYS A 17 -9.48 20.96 -7.86
C LYS A 17 -10.71 20.65 -8.70
N SER A 18 -11.26 19.46 -8.55
CA SER A 18 -12.53 19.04 -9.14
C SER A 18 -13.44 18.45 -8.06
N ASP A 19 -14.70 18.23 -8.36
CA ASP A 19 -15.65 17.61 -7.43
C ASP A 19 -15.28 16.17 -7.03
N THR A 20 -14.36 15.55 -7.79
CA THR A 20 -13.95 14.15 -7.61
C THR A 20 -12.50 13.99 -7.22
N LEU A 21 -11.69 15.05 -7.30
CA LEU A 21 -10.26 15.00 -6.98
C LEU A 21 -9.85 16.27 -6.22
N LEU A 22 -9.55 16.09 -4.96
CA LEU A 22 -9.03 17.11 -4.05
C LEU A 22 -7.64 16.70 -3.61
N VAL A 23 -6.62 17.07 -4.38
CA VAL A 23 -5.23 16.82 -3.99
C VAL A 23 -4.65 18.06 -3.36
N SER A 24 -4.12 17.90 -2.15
CA SER A 24 -3.41 18.96 -1.43
C SER A 24 -1.95 18.99 -1.85
N THR A 25 -1.37 20.19 -1.86
CA THR A 25 0.09 20.29 -1.91
C THR A 25 0.69 19.83 -0.58
N TYR A 26 1.95 19.43 -0.60
CA TYR A 26 2.67 19.08 0.63
C TYR A 26 2.71 20.22 1.67
N LYS A 27 2.64 21.48 1.22
CA LYS A 27 2.58 22.65 2.12
C LYS A 27 1.21 22.84 2.73
N GLU A 28 0.15 22.63 1.95
CA GLU A 28 -1.23 22.71 2.46
C GLU A 28 -1.52 21.59 3.45
N MET A 29 -0.93 20.41 3.28
CA MET A 29 -1.09 19.27 4.18
C MET A 29 -0.39 19.43 5.53
N LEU A 30 0.72 20.14 5.59
CA LEU A 30 1.57 20.21 6.79
C LEU A 30 0.83 20.66 8.07
N PRO A 31 -0.02 21.70 8.08
CA PRO A 31 -0.78 22.07 9.28
C PRO A 31 -1.72 20.95 9.77
N HIS A 32 -2.27 20.17 8.86
CA HIS A 32 -3.16 19.05 9.22
C HIS A 32 -2.39 17.89 9.84
N LEU A 33 -1.19 17.60 9.33
CA LEU A 33 -0.29 16.61 9.95
C LEU A 33 0.09 17.03 11.38
N GLU A 34 0.41 18.31 11.57
CA GLU A 34 0.75 18.86 12.89
C GLU A 34 -0.43 18.75 13.87
N GLU A 35 -1.64 19.13 13.45
CA GLU A 35 -2.87 19.03 14.24
C GLU A 35 -3.14 17.59 14.69
N LEU A 36 -2.90 16.61 13.82
CA LEU A 36 -3.06 15.18 14.09
C LEU A 36 -1.88 14.59 14.89
N GLY A 37 -0.84 15.36 15.17
CA GLY A 37 0.37 14.90 15.85
C GLY A 37 1.23 13.96 15.00
N ILE A 38 1.12 14.08 13.67
CA ILE A 38 1.93 13.34 12.71
C ILE A 38 3.22 14.15 12.48
N GLY A 39 4.36 13.52 12.71
CA GLY A 39 5.66 14.17 12.57
C GLY A 39 6.36 13.84 11.27
N LYS A 40 5.89 12.84 10.54
CA LYS A 40 6.40 12.48 9.22
C LYS A 40 5.33 11.77 8.40
N GLY A 41 5.19 12.18 7.15
CA GLY A 41 4.37 11.52 6.14
C GLY A 41 5.23 10.79 5.11
N VAL A 42 4.76 9.65 4.63
CA VAL A 42 5.40 8.89 3.55
C VAL A 42 4.54 8.98 2.30
N LEU A 43 5.11 9.56 1.25
CA LEU A 43 4.43 9.77 -0.02
C LEU A 43 4.44 8.49 -0.84
N MET A 44 3.28 8.04 -1.30
CA MET A 44 3.15 6.92 -2.21
C MET A 44 3.24 7.38 -3.66
N SER A 45 3.99 6.65 -4.47
CA SER A 45 4.15 6.96 -5.88
C SER A 45 3.17 6.19 -6.75
N SER A 46 2.60 6.87 -7.73
CA SER A 46 1.74 6.28 -8.77
C SER A 46 2.55 5.69 -9.95
N GLY A 47 3.86 5.89 -10.01
CA GLY A 47 4.72 5.38 -11.08
C GLY A 47 5.89 6.29 -11.44
N GLU A 48 6.61 5.92 -12.49
CA GLU A 48 7.74 6.69 -13.02
C GLU A 48 7.30 7.97 -13.73
N ARG A 49 6.08 7.96 -14.25
CA ARG A 49 5.41 9.11 -14.84
C ARG A 49 4.14 9.41 -14.07
N ASN A 50 3.70 10.66 -14.11
CA ASN A 50 2.38 10.96 -13.61
C ASN A 50 1.35 10.07 -14.30
N PHE A 51 0.64 9.30 -13.52
CA PHE A 51 -0.51 8.53 -13.97
C PHE A 51 -1.60 9.46 -14.54
N SER A 52 -2.77 8.96 -14.88
CA SER A 52 -3.91 9.80 -15.30
C SER A 52 -4.31 10.87 -14.28
N MET A 53 -3.82 10.74 -13.05
CA MET A 53 -3.95 11.75 -12.00
C MET A 53 -2.63 12.51 -11.83
N PRO A 54 -2.66 13.85 -11.72
CA PRO A 54 -1.46 14.68 -11.64
C PRO A 54 -0.87 14.68 -10.23
N MET A 55 -0.56 13.52 -9.68
CA MET A 55 0.01 13.39 -8.35
C MET A 55 0.92 12.18 -8.23
N GLY A 56 1.98 12.33 -7.45
CA GLY A 56 2.72 11.21 -6.90
C GLY A 56 3.60 10.46 -7.88
N SER A 57 4.15 11.08 -8.95
CA SER A 57 5.24 10.45 -9.70
C SER A 57 6.49 10.29 -8.82
N ASN A 58 7.39 9.36 -9.19
CA ASN A 58 8.67 9.22 -8.50
C ASN A 58 9.45 10.54 -8.43
N GLU A 59 9.45 11.31 -9.52
CA GLU A 59 10.14 12.60 -9.56
C GLU A 59 9.51 13.61 -8.61
N GLU A 60 8.18 13.71 -8.62
CA GLU A 60 7.46 14.66 -7.77
C GLU A 60 7.63 14.34 -6.29
N ASN A 61 7.48 13.08 -5.89
CA ASN A 61 7.63 12.66 -4.50
C ASN A 61 9.08 12.81 -4.01
N CYS A 62 10.06 12.48 -4.83
CA CYS A 62 11.46 12.73 -4.55
C CYS A 62 11.72 14.23 -4.31
N ARG A 63 11.11 15.10 -5.14
CA ARG A 63 11.22 16.55 -5.06
C ARG A 63 10.58 17.11 -3.78
N ILE A 64 9.42 16.59 -3.37
CA ILE A 64 8.77 16.95 -2.10
C ILE A 64 9.66 16.56 -0.91
N ALA A 65 10.11 15.30 -0.87
CA ALA A 65 10.97 14.82 0.21
C ALA A 65 12.31 15.56 0.29
N ALA A 66 12.85 16.01 -0.84
CA ALA A 66 14.06 16.84 -0.87
C ALA A 66 13.80 18.28 -0.40
N ALA A 67 12.60 18.83 -0.65
CA ALA A 67 12.22 20.18 -0.24
C ALA A 67 11.92 20.28 1.27
N ASP A 68 11.39 19.22 1.86
CA ASP A 68 11.07 19.14 3.29
C ASP A 68 11.36 17.74 3.85
N PRO A 69 12.65 17.41 4.04
CA PRO A 69 13.07 16.09 4.52
C PRO A 69 12.75 15.84 6.00
N GLU A 70 12.39 16.87 6.76
CA GLU A 70 11.95 16.72 8.13
C GLU A 70 10.57 16.07 8.19
N HIS A 71 9.65 16.48 7.33
CA HIS A 71 8.25 16.07 7.37
C HIS A 71 7.89 14.99 6.36
N TYR A 72 8.67 14.80 5.29
CA TYR A 72 8.32 13.85 4.23
C TYR A 72 9.44 12.85 3.91
N ALA A 73 9.02 11.63 3.64
CA ALA A 73 9.78 10.60 2.95
C ALA A 73 8.95 10.11 1.76
N TRP A 74 9.50 9.25 0.91
CA TRP A 74 8.75 8.79 -0.27
C TRP A 74 9.05 7.33 -0.60
N MET A 75 8.03 6.65 -1.12
CA MET A 75 8.14 5.35 -1.76
C MET A 75 8.11 5.52 -3.27
N CYS A 76 8.84 4.67 -3.98
CA CYS A 76 8.86 4.67 -5.44
C CYS A 76 7.88 3.66 -6.02
N ASN A 77 7.59 3.77 -7.30
CA ASN A 77 6.87 2.76 -8.05
C ASN A 77 7.48 2.60 -9.44
N LEU A 78 7.16 1.53 -10.15
CA LEU A 78 7.60 1.28 -11.51
C LEU A 78 6.40 1.22 -12.45
N ASP A 79 6.57 1.80 -13.65
CA ASP A 79 5.62 1.57 -14.73
C ASP A 79 5.82 0.16 -15.28
N TYR A 80 4.72 -0.54 -15.53
CA TYR A 80 4.75 -1.89 -16.10
C TYR A 80 5.13 -1.84 -17.58
N ASP A 81 6.23 -2.48 -17.94
CA ASP A 81 6.69 -2.65 -19.33
C ASP A 81 6.82 -4.12 -19.75
N GLY A 82 6.59 -5.04 -18.80
CA GLY A 82 6.68 -6.48 -19.01
C GLY A 82 8.11 -7.03 -19.04
N ASP A 83 9.16 -6.21 -18.90
CA ASP A 83 10.55 -6.68 -18.87
C ASP A 83 11.10 -6.80 -17.44
N PRO A 84 11.17 -8.03 -16.87
CA PRO A 84 11.68 -8.24 -15.51
C PRO A 84 13.18 -7.93 -15.37
N LYS A 85 13.94 -7.83 -16.44
CA LYS A 85 15.40 -7.67 -16.39
C LYS A 85 15.83 -6.27 -15.96
N THR A 86 15.00 -5.26 -16.21
CA THR A 86 15.31 -3.86 -15.88
C THR A 86 14.90 -3.45 -14.47
N VAL A 87 14.09 -4.26 -13.80
CA VAL A 87 13.43 -3.92 -12.52
C VAL A 87 14.45 -3.59 -11.43
N TYR A 88 15.47 -4.42 -11.25
CA TYR A 88 16.46 -4.21 -10.18
C TYR A 88 17.19 -2.87 -10.35
N ASP A 89 17.65 -2.57 -11.55
CA ASP A 89 18.40 -1.34 -11.81
C ASP A 89 17.53 -0.10 -11.63
N ARG A 90 16.27 -0.15 -12.09
CA ARG A 90 15.30 0.94 -11.90
C ARG A 90 15.01 1.21 -10.43
N LEU A 91 14.81 0.16 -9.63
CA LEU A 91 14.58 0.29 -8.19
C LEU A 91 15.85 0.75 -7.44
N SER A 92 17.04 0.32 -7.88
CA SER A 92 18.32 0.79 -7.32
C SER A 92 18.46 2.30 -7.50
N VAL A 93 18.14 2.83 -8.67
CA VAL A 93 18.16 4.28 -8.94
C VAL A 93 17.17 5.02 -8.02
N CYS A 94 15.97 4.48 -7.79
CA CYS A 94 15.03 5.10 -6.85
C CYS A 94 15.57 5.09 -5.41
N LYS A 95 16.16 3.99 -4.98
CA LYS A 95 16.79 3.89 -3.65
C LYS A 95 17.95 4.87 -3.48
N GLU A 96 18.81 5.01 -4.48
CA GLU A 96 19.91 5.99 -4.48
C GLU A 96 19.41 7.44 -4.39
N LYS A 97 18.21 7.71 -4.92
CA LYS A 97 17.51 9.00 -4.78
C LYS A 97 16.77 9.16 -3.44
N GLY A 98 16.85 8.19 -2.54
CA GLY A 98 16.29 8.27 -1.20
C GLY A 98 14.91 7.64 -1.03
N ALA A 99 14.42 6.85 -1.98
CA ALA A 99 13.19 6.10 -1.78
C ALA A 99 13.33 5.11 -0.60
N VAL A 100 12.34 5.10 0.29
CA VAL A 100 12.32 4.26 1.51
C VAL A 100 11.52 2.96 1.34
N GLY A 101 10.83 2.79 0.23
CA GLY A 101 10.01 1.62 -0.09
C GLY A 101 9.48 1.68 -1.52
N ILE A 102 8.62 0.73 -1.85
CA ILE A 102 7.89 0.64 -3.11
C ILE A 102 6.40 0.74 -2.80
N GLY A 103 5.71 1.71 -3.37
CA GLY A 103 4.28 1.91 -3.14
C GLY A 103 3.77 3.28 -3.63
N GLU A 104 2.51 3.35 -3.87
CA GLU A 104 1.54 2.27 -3.82
C GLU A 104 1.63 1.42 -5.10
N LEU A 105 1.88 0.11 -4.97
CA LEU A 105 2.01 -0.76 -6.14
C LEU A 105 0.63 -1.02 -6.75
N MET A 106 0.34 -0.32 -7.85
CA MET A 106 -0.98 -0.29 -8.52
C MET A 106 -1.02 -1.06 -9.83
N ILE A 107 0.03 -1.81 -10.18
CA ILE A 107 0.11 -2.58 -11.43
C ILE A 107 -0.99 -3.63 -11.46
N ASN A 108 -1.93 -3.52 -12.41
CA ASN A 108 -3.04 -4.46 -12.52
C ASN A 108 -2.61 -5.74 -13.26
N ARG A 109 -1.90 -6.59 -12.57
CA ARG A 109 -1.42 -7.92 -12.99
C ARG A 109 -1.56 -8.91 -11.84
N ARG A 110 -1.68 -10.18 -12.17
CA ARG A 110 -1.68 -11.25 -11.16
C ARG A 110 -0.35 -11.28 -10.40
N LEU A 111 -0.38 -11.60 -9.13
CA LEU A 111 0.80 -11.66 -8.26
C LEU A 111 1.87 -12.67 -8.72
N ASP A 112 1.52 -13.61 -9.59
CA ASP A 112 2.45 -14.56 -10.22
C ASP A 112 3.08 -14.04 -11.53
N ASP A 113 2.79 -12.80 -11.94
CA ASP A 113 3.40 -12.16 -13.11
C ASP A 113 4.93 -12.08 -12.96
N PRO A 114 5.72 -12.42 -14.00
CA PRO A 114 7.19 -12.38 -13.95
C PRO A 114 7.78 -11.02 -13.60
N PHE A 115 7.17 -9.92 -14.04
CA PHE A 115 7.60 -8.57 -13.71
C PHE A 115 7.39 -8.28 -12.23
N LEU A 116 6.22 -8.61 -11.66
CA LEU A 116 5.94 -8.45 -10.23
C LEU A 116 6.86 -9.32 -9.37
N ASN A 117 7.15 -10.56 -9.79
CA ASN A 117 8.12 -11.39 -9.09
C ASN A 117 9.53 -10.76 -9.08
N ALA A 118 9.95 -10.12 -10.17
CA ALA A 118 11.21 -9.38 -10.20
C ALA A 118 11.18 -8.14 -9.28
N VAL A 119 10.05 -7.44 -9.19
CA VAL A 119 9.86 -6.34 -8.22
C VAL A 119 10.04 -6.85 -6.78
N PHE A 120 9.40 -7.95 -6.42
CA PHE A 120 9.49 -8.50 -5.07
C PHE A 120 10.89 -9.02 -4.74
N GLU A 121 11.55 -9.67 -5.67
CA GLU A 121 12.94 -10.12 -5.50
C GLU A 121 13.90 -8.93 -5.33
N ALA A 122 13.77 -7.90 -6.16
CA ALA A 122 14.59 -6.70 -6.08
C ALA A 122 14.32 -5.93 -4.78
N ALA A 123 13.07 -5.83 -4.36
CA ALA A 123 12.66 -5.21 -3.10
C ALA A 123 13.38 -5.84 -1.90
N GLY A 124 13.40 -7.18 -1.81
CA GLY A 124 14.11 -7.90 -0.76
C GLY A 124 15.63 -7.66 -0.78
N LYS A 125 16.25 -7.68 -1.97
CA LYS A 125 17.69 -7.39 -2.14
C LYS A 125 18.05 -5.95 -1.78
N LEU A 126 17.18 -5.01 -2.07
CA LEU A 126 17.36 -3.60 -1.80
C LEU A 126 16.85 -3.17 -0.42
N ASN A 127 16.26 -4.09 0.36
CA ASN A 127 15.63 -3.79 1.64
C ASN A 127 14.62 -2.63 1.53
N LEU A 128 13.72 -2.74 0.55
CA LEU A 128 12.60 -1.83 0.32
C LEU A 128 11.29 -2.57 0.63
N PRO A 129 10.50 -2.16 1.63
CA PRO A 129 9.16 -2.70 1.83
C PRO A 129 8.26 -2.38 0.62
N VAL A 130 7.23 -3.20 0.41
CA VAL A 130 6.28 -3.06 -0.70
C VAL A 130 4.88 -2.88 -0.17
N THR A 131 4.30 -1.70 -0.31
CA THR A 131 2.87 -1.46 -0.10
C THR A 131 2.14 -1.72 -1.41
N PHE A 132 1.15 -2.61 -1.39
CA PHE A 132 0.41 -2.98 -2.59
C PHE A 132 -1.11 -2.74 -2.45
N HIS A 133 -1.69 -2.12 -3.47
CA HIS A 133 -3.13 -2.14 -3.68
C HIS A 133 -3.54 -3.45 -4.33
N MET A 134 -4.69 -4.01 -3.95
CA MET A 134 -5.19 -5.23 -4.54
C MET A 134 -6.52 -5.00 -5.25
N SER A 135 -6.61 -5.50 -6.48
CA SER A 135 -7.82 -5.53 -7.30
C SER A 135 -8.43 -6.94 -7.29
N PRO A 136 -9.75 -7.09 -7.32
CA PRO A 136 -10.39 -8.41 -7.33
C PRO A 136 -10.19 -9.18 -8.65
N GLU A 137 -9.92 -8.48 -9.74
CA GLU A 137 -9.78 -9.06 -11.09
C GLU A 137 -8.92 -8.19 -12.00
N THR A 138 -8.23 -8.80 -12.96
CA THR A 138 -7.51 -8.07 -14.01
C THR A 138 -8.49 -7.25 -14.87
N GLY A 139 -8.22 -5.96 -15.02
CA GLY A 139 -9.05 -5.03 -15.78
C GLY A 139 -10.25 -4.47 -15.01
N TYR A 140 -10.44 -4.85 -13.74
CA TYR A 140 -11.53 -4.32 -12.91
C TYR A 140 -11.16 -2.94 -12.30
N SER A 141 -10.05 -2.88 -11.60
CA SER A 141 -9.51 -1.64 -11.01
C SER A 141 -7.98 -1.69 -11.04
N TYR A 142 -7.33 -0.67 -10.49
CA TYR A 142 -5.88 -0.71 -10.29
C TYR A 142 -5.50 -1.65 -9.13
N GLY A 143 -4.24 -2.06 -9.08
CA GLY A 143 -3.69 -2.94 -8.05
C GLY A 143 -3.40 -4.36 -8.51
N VAL A 144 -2.58 -5.05 -7.74
CA VAL A 144 -2.22 -6.46 -8.00
C VAL A 144 -3.43 -7.37 -7.83
N VAL A 145 -3.44 -8.49 -8.54
CA VAL A 145 -4.60 -9.39 -8.59
C VAL A 145 -4.30 -10.73 -7.94
N ASP A 146 -5.21 -11.17 -7.09
CA ASP A 146 -5.22 -12.52 -6.51
C ASP A 146 -6.63 -13.13 -6.56
N ASP A 147 -6.68 -14.45 -6.53
CA ASP A 147 -7.92 -15.20 -6.39
C ASP A 147 -8.47 -15.11 -4.94
N PRO A 148 -9.77 -15.38 -4.70
CA PRO A 148 -10.31 -15.48 -3.35
C PRO A 148 -9.49 -16.42 -2.47
N GLY A 149 -9.24 -16.01 -1.21
CA GLY A 149 -8.40 -16.75 -0.29
C GLY A 149 -6.90 -16.48 -0.44
N LEU A 150 -6.49 -15.52 -1.27
CA LEU A 150 -5.14 -15.00 -1.41
C LEU A 150 -4.03 -16.06 -1.65
N PRO A 151 -4.24 -17.07 -2.56
CA PRO A 151 -3.26 -18.12 -2.78
C PRO A 151 -1.97 -17.62 -3.42
N LEU A 152 -2.03 -16.61 -4.28
CA LEU A 152 -0.83 -16.06 -4.93
C LEU A 152 -0.05 -15.18 -3.97
N LEU A 153 -0.71 -14.41 -3.08
CA LEU A 153 -0.03 -13.67 -2.02
C LEU A 153 0.71 -14.65 -1.10
N GLU A 154 0.07 -15.75 -0.69
CA GLU A 154 0.76 -16.77 0.09
C GLU A 154 1.99 -17.32 -0.61
N ALA A 155 1.89 -17.59 -1.91
CA ALA A 155 3.02 -18.05 -2.72
C ALA A 155 4.15 -16.99 -2.78
N CYS A 156 3.81 -15.69 -2.89
CA CYS A 156 4.77 -14.60 -2.87
C CYS A 156 5.46 -14.47 -1.51
N LEU A 157 4.71 -14.50 -0.41
CA LEU A 157 5.26 -14.46 0.95
C LEU A 157 6.27 -15.58 1.19
N LYS A 158 5.96 -16.79 0.73
CA LYS A 158 6.85 -17.94 0.84
C LYS A 158 8.09 -17.84 -0.06
N ARG A 159 7.92 -17.32 -1.29
CA ARG A 159 9.00 -17.22 -2.30
C ARG A 159 9.98 -16.11 -1.97
N HIS A 160 9.50 -15.01 -1.39
CA HIS A 160 10.28 -13.80 -1.12
C HIS A 160 10.34 -13.49 0.40
N PRO A 161 10.98 -14.37 1.21
CA PRO A 161 10.95 -14.24 2.68
C PRO A 161 11.71 -13.02 3.21
N HIS A 162 12.53 -12.38 2.37
CA HIS A 162 13.27 -11.16 2.72
C HIS A 162 12.57 -9.87 2.27
N THR A 163 11.42 -9.98 1.61
CA THR A 163 10.60 -8.84 1.19
C THR A 163 9.49 -8.62 2.19
N GLN A 164 9.35 -7.40 2.70
CA GLN A 164 8.26 -6.99 3.55
C GLN A 164 7.08 -6.55 2.68
N PHE A 165 5.94 -7.21 2.83
CA PHE A 165 4.72 -6.94 2.08
C PHE A 165 3.72 -6.24 2.98
N LEU A 166 3.26 -5.05 2.61
CA LEU A 166 2.24 -4.30 3.32
C LEU A 166 0.93 -4.36 2.53
N GLY A 167 -0.03 -5.07 3.08
CA GLY A 167 -1.35 -5.24 2.47
C GLY A 167 -2.22 -4.01 2.68
N HIS A 168 -2.81 -3.55 1.58
CA HIS A 168 -3.71 -2.41 1.51
C HIS A 168 -4.90 -2.73 0.61
N SER A 169 -5.96 -1.94 0.65
CA SER A 169 -7.18 -1.98 -0.14
C SER A 169 -8.32 -2.87 0.38
N GLN A 170 -9.51 -2.66 -0.20
CA GLN A 170 -10.73 -3.42 0.13
C GLN A 170 -10.54 -4.92 -0.12
N THR A 171 -10.00 -5.27 -1.29
CA THR A 171 -9.83 -6.67 -1.73
C THR A 171 -8.88 -7.46 -0.83
N PHE A 172 -7.90 -6.81 -0.22
CA PHE A 172 -7.06 -7.43 0.80
C PHE A 172 -7.79 -7.54 2.14
N TRP A 173 -8.32 -6.42 2.65
CA TRP A 173 -8.88 -6.36 4.00
C TRP A 173 -10.23 -7.08 4.14
N ILE A 174 -10.97 -7.35 3.06
CA ILE A 174 -12.20 -8.14 3.14
C ILE A 174 -11.95 -9.59 3.56
N GLU A 175 -10.75 -10.10 3.29
CA GLU A 175 -10.30 -11.47 3.67
C GLU A 175 -9.96 -11.61 5.18
N MET A 176 -10.33 -10.62 6.01
CA MET A 176 -10.27 -10.72 7.47
C MET A 176 -11.24 -11.76 8.04
N SER A 177 -12.29 -12.11 7.30
CA SER A 177 -13.37 -12.99 7.75
C SER A 177 -13.46 -14.24 6.89
N ALA A 178 -13.80 -15.38 7.49
CA ALA A 178 -13.92 -16.65 6.77
C ALA A 178 -15.06 -16.69 5.73
N ASP A 179 -16.03 -15.79 5.86
CA ASP A 179 -17.13 -15.60 4.90
C ASP A 179 -16.83 -14.52 3.84
N ALA A 180 -15.53 -14.22 3.61
CA ALA A 180 -15.13 -13.29 2.56
C ALA A 180 -15.76 -13.67 1.21
N PRO A 181 -16.32 -12.69 0.48
CA PRO A 181 -17.00 -12.96 -0.79
C PRO A 181 -16.00 -13.42 -1.87
N THR A 182 -16.53 -14.16 -2.86
CA THR A 182 -15.71 -14.66 -3.98
C THR A 182 -15.95 -13.95 -5.31
N ASP A 183 -17.06 -13.20 -5.41
CA ASP A 183 -17.34 -12.39 -6.60
C ASP A 183 -16.60 -11.04 -6.54
N LYS A 184 -16.25 -10.49 -7.70
CA LYS A 184 -15.40 -9.32 -7.82
C LYS A 184 -16.02 -8.05 -7.26
N GLU A 185 -17.31 -7.86 -7.43
CA GLU A 185 -18.03 -6.68 -6.97
C GLU A 185 -18.02 -6.61 -5.43
N SER A 186 -18.33 -7.72 -4.79
CA SER A 186 -18.34 -7.82 -3.31
C SER A 186 -16.94 -7.80 -2.72
N ARG A 187 -15.94 -8.38 -3.39
CA ARG A 187 -14.53 -8.32 -2.95
C ARG A 187 -13.97 -6.89 -2.96
N ASN A 188 -14.53 -6.00 -3.77
CA ASN A 188 -14.14 -4.58 -3.83
C ASN A 188 -15.01 -3.70 -2.90
N GLN A 189 -15.59 -4.28 -1.86
CA GLN A 189 -16.38 -3.57 -0.86
C GLN A 189 -15.73 -3.62 0.52
N TRP A 190 -16.16 -2.76 1.39
CA TRP A 190 -15.77 -2.77 2.79
C TRP A 190 -16.51 -3.88 3.55
N GLY A 191 -15.77 -4.63 4.37
CA GLY A 191 -16.35 -5.67 5.21
C GLY A 191 -17.40 -5.13 6.19
N LYS A 192 -18.48 -5.87 6.39
CA LYS A 192 -19.60 -5.49 7.25
C LYS A 192 -19.97 -6.63 8.20
N GLY A 193 -20.54 -6.28 9.36
CA GLY A 193 -21.00 -7.23 10.38
C GLY A 193 -19.82 -7.93 11.11
N PRO A 194 -20.11 -8.85 12.04
CA PRO A 194 -19.10 -9.55 12.83
C PRO A 194 -18.10 -10.30 11.95
N VAL A 195 -16.88 -10.47 12.45
CA VAL A 195 -15.85 -11.28 11.77
C VAL A 195 -16.06 -12.75 12.11
N ILE A 196 -16.19 -13.58 11.08
CA ILE A 196 -16.22 -15.04 11.25
C ILE A 196 -14.77 -15.53 11.35
N PRO A 197 -14.38 -16.24 12.44
CA PRO A 197 -13.02 -16.76 12.62
C PRO A 197 -12.56 -17.67 11.48
N GLY A 198 -11.27 -17.62 11.15
CA GLY A 198 -10.71 -18.38 10.02
C GLY A 198 -10.55 -17.56 8.74
N GLY A 199 -10.60 -16.23 8.84
CA GLY A 199 -10.29 -15.35 7.72
C GLY A 199 -8.85 -15.50 7.25
N ARG A 200 -8.63 -15.27 5.96
CA ARG A 200 -7.36 -15.56 5.31
C ARG A 200 -6.25 -14.60 5.72
N VAL A 201 -6.55 -13.32 5.90
CA VAL A 201 -5.56 -12.33 6.34
C VAL A 201 -4.99 -12.68 7.73
N PRO A 202 -5.78 -12.97 8.78
CA PRO A 202 -5.25 -13.42 10.06
C PRO A 202 -4.41 -14.69 9.98
N GLU A 203 -4.79 -15.65 9.14
CA GLU A 203 -4.00 -16.88 8.93
C GLU A 203 -2.64 -16.58 8.32
N LEU A 204 -2.57 -15.70 7.31
CA LEU A 204 -1.33 -15.29 6.68
C LEU A 204 -0.44 -14.49 7.64
N PHE A 205 -1.02 -13.59 8.43
CA PHE A 205 -0.27 -12.86 9.48
C PHE A 205 0.35 -13.80 10.50
N LYS A 206 -0.38 -14.84 10.91
CA LYS A 206 0.13 -15.86 11.85
C LYS A 206 1.28 -16.67 11.25
N LYS A 207 1.21 -16.96 9.95
CA LYS A 207 2.11 -17.89 9.27
C LYS A 207 3.37 -17.23 8.72
N TYR A 208 3.26 -15.98 8.25
CA TYR A 208 4.31 -15.28 7.51
C TYR A 208 4.74 -13.99 8.21
N PRO A 209 5.95 -13.94 8.79
CA PRO A 209 6.44 -12.76 9.51
C PRO A 209 6.75 -11.58 8.59
N ASN A 210 6.84 -11.79 7.29
CA ASN A 210 7.08 -10.77 6.28
C ASN A 210 5.79 -10.16 5.69
N LEU A 211 4.61 -10.49 6.23
CA LEU A 211 3.35 -9.80 5.95
C LEU A 211 3.09 -8.73 7.01
N TYR A 212 2.82 -7.54 6.56
CA TYR A 212 2.50 -6.34 7.33
C TYR A 212 1.15 -5.78 6.85
N GLY A 213 0.57 -4.87 7.61
CA GLY A 213 -0.68 -4.19 7.25
C GLY A 213 -0.52 -2.68 7.23
N ASP A 214 -0.99 -2.08 6.16
CA ASP A 214 -1.21 -0.65 6.01
C ASP A 214 -2.65 -0.34 6.45
N LEU A 215 -2.81 0.35 7.59
CA LEU A 215 -4.10 0.64 8.21
C LEU A 215 -4.76 1.90 7.63
N SER A 216 -4.44 2.27 6.42
CA SER A 216 -5.00 3.45 5.76
C SER A 216 -6.39 3.22 5.18
N ALA A 217 -7.04 4.31 4.84
CA ALA A 217 -8.35 4.39 4.22
C ALA A 217 -9.50 3.71 5.01
N ASN A 218 -10.68 3.78 4.45
CA ASN A 218 -11.85 3.09 5.00
C ASN A 218 -11.74 1.56 4.91
N SER A 219 -10.90 1.03 4.03
CA SER A 219 -10.73 -0.42 3.85
C SER A 219 -10.23 -1.10 5.10
N ALA A 220 -9.14 -0.64 5.66
CA ALA A 220 -8.61 -1.15 6.93
C ALA A 220 -9.48 -0.71 8.12
N GLY A 221 -9.90 0.55 8.15
CA GLY A 221 -10.77 1.07 9.21
C GLY A 221 -12.05 0.24 9.37
N CYS A 222 -12.75 -0.05 8.28
CA CYS A 222 -13.94 -0.90 8.31
C CYS A 222 -13.61 -2.35 8.71
N ALA A 223 -12.51 -2.92 8.21
CA ALA A 223 -12.11 -4.29 8.53
C ALA A 223 -11.86 -4.50 10.03
N ILE A 224 -11.27 -3.51 10.70
CA ILE A 224 -10.97 -3.53 12.14
C ILE A 224 -12.22 -3.15 12.98
N MET A 225 -12.93 -2.09 12.58
CA MET A 225 -14.02 -1.52 13.39
C MET A 225 -15.35 -2.27 13.25
N ARG A 226 -15.52 -3.13 12.24
CA ARG A 226 -16.75 -3.92 12.03
C ARG A 226 -17.05 -4.88 13.18
N ASP A 227 -16.02 -5.34 13.86
CA ASP A 227 -16.08 -6.20 15.06
C ASP A 227 -15.02 -5.70 16.05
N PRO A 228 -15.39 -4.83 17.02
CA PRO A 228 -14.43 -4.21 17.91
C PRO A 228 -13.62 -5.17 18.79
N ALA A 229 -14.22 -6.31 19.21
CA ALA A 229 -13.52 -7.30 20.01
C ALA A 229 -12.42 -8.00 19.19
N PHE A 230 -12.75 -8.46 18.00
CA PHE A 230 -11.80 -9.05 17.08
C PHE A 230 -10.74 -8.02 16.63
N GLY A 231 -11.18 -6.81 16.29
CA GLY A 231 -10.27 -5.75 15.82
C GLY A 231 -9.24 -5.37 16.87
N LEU A 232 -9.63 -5.26 18.14
CA LEU A 232 -8.69 -4.97 19.22
C LEU A 232 -7.68 -6.11 19.41
N GLU A 233 -8.15 -7.37 19.43
CA GLU A 233 -7.27 -8.54 19.52
C GLU A 233 -6.27 -8.60 18.37
N PHE A 234 -6.72 -8.32 17.14
CA PHE A 234 -5.86 -8.28 15.95
C PHE A 234 -4.80 -7.17 16.05
N LEU A 235 -5.20 -5.96 16.45
CA LEU A 235 -4.29 -4.83 16.63
C LEU A 235 -3.24 -5.10 17.71
N GLU A 236 -3.64 -5.67 18.86
CA GLU A 236 -2.71 -6.00 19.94
C GLU A 236 -1.77 -7.14 19.55
N THR A 237 -2.27 -8.16 18.86
CA THR A 237 -1.48 -9.34 18.46
C THR A 237 -0.41 -9.00 17.44
N TYR A 238 -0.69 -8.06 16.52
CA TYR A 238 0.17 -7.72 15.38
C TYR A 238 0.66 -6.27 15.39
N ALA A 239 0.69 -5.62 16.57
CA ALA A 239 1.06 -4.22 16.73
C ALA A 239 2.43 -3.86 16.11
N ASP A 240 3.36 -4.81 16.09
CA ASP A 240 4.70 -4.66 15.51
C ASP A 240 4.76 -4.76 13.97
N ARG A 241 3.63 -5.14 13.35
CA ARG A 241 3.49 -5.32 11.90
C ARG A 241 2.35 -4.52 11.28
N LEU A 242 1.70 -3.66 12.05
CA LEU A 242 0.61 -2.81 11.58
C LEU A 242 1.06 -1.35 11.61
N PHE A 243 0.90 -0.67 10.51
CA PHE A 243 1.33 0.72 10.34
C PHE A 243 0.15 1.66 10.29
N PHE A 244 0.21 2.71 11.10
CA PHE A 244 -0.72 3.82 11.00
C PHE A 244 -0.54 4.54 9.67
N ALA A 245 -1.63 4.80 8.99
CA ALA A 245 -1.68 5.54 7.75
C ALA A 245 -3.08 6.11 7.51
N THR A 246 -3.20 7.13 6.68
CA THR A 246 -4.48 7.81 6.45
C THR A 246 -4.99 7.67 5.03
N ASP A 247 -4.12 7.57 4.02
CA ASP A 247 -4.44 7.66 2.59
C ASP A 247 -5.05 9.03 2.23
N MET A 248 -4.59 10.09 2.93
CA MET A 248 -4.98 11.47 2.62
C MET A 248 -4.37 11.95 1.31
N VAL A 249 -5.14 12.77 0.61
CA VAL A 249 -4.82 13.39 -0.67
C VAL A 249 -4.91 14.92 -0.61
#